data_e711520f9a958c1c2e04401a94cde754
#
_entry.id   e711520f9a958c1c2e04401a94cde754
#
_cell.length_a   1.000
_cell.length_b   1.000
_cell.length_c   1.000
_cell.angle_alpha   90.00
_cell.angle_beta   90.00
_cell.angle_gamma   90.00
#
_symmetry.space_group_name_H-M   'P 1'
#
loop_
_entity.id
_entity.type
_entity.pdbx_description
1 polymer ?
#
loop_
_entity_poly.entity_id
_entity_poly.type
_entity_poly.pdbx_seq_one_letter_code
_entity_poly.pdbx_strand_id
1 'polypeptide(L)'
;MHTTKILAALTMATTAVTLTACADPTTNSTTGAQSNAAASSNTTAYDVSQIPTDADIAALVPEDVKKRGTLRNGASTGYAPAEYMATDGQTPVGYDIDINKALAKVMGLKEGSTHHAEFPTIIPALGTKFDVGLSSFTITSEREQQVNM
;
A
#
# COMPACT_ATOMS: atom_id res chain seq x y z
N MET A 1 37.91 63.71 17.63
CA MET A 1 36.47 63.57 17.33
C MET A 1 36.03 62.27 17.93
N HIS A 2 35.16 62.33 18.91
CA HIS A 2 34.75 61.18 19.75
C HIS A 2 33.56 60.49 19.19
N THR A 3 33.63 59.19 19.00
CA THR A 3 32.48 58.37 18.63
C THR A 3 32.11 57.42 19.77
N THR A 4 30.97 57.71 20.36
CA THR A 4 30.40 57.03 21.51
C THR A 4 29.77 55.71 21.07
N LYS A 5 30.19 54.62 21.71
CA LYS A 5 29.57 53.29 21.53
C LYS A 5 28.39 53.16 22.49
N ILE A 6 27.19 52.95 21.93
CA ILE A 6 25.97 52.62 22.70
C ILE A 6 25.77 51.11 22.59
N LEU A 7 25.83 50.44 23.74
CA LEU A 7 25.54 49.01 23.89
C LEU A 7 24.07 48.88 24.30
N ALA A 8 23.24 48.33 23.41
CA ALA A 8 21.86 48.00 23.73
C ALA A 8 21.75 46.48 24.02
N ALA A 9 21.48 46.17 25.28
CA ALA A 9 21.18 44.80 25.70
C ALA A 9 19.69 44.53 25.46
N LEU A 10 19.39 43.54 24.57
CA LEU A 10 18.04 43.09 24.29
C LEU A 10 17.78 41.77 25.05
N THR A 11 17.00 41.86 26.12
CA THR A 11 16.52 40.68 26.87
C THR A 11 15.35 40.04 26.15
N MET A 12 15.54 38.82 25.63
CA MET A 12 14.45 38.02 25.09
C MET A 12 13.75 37.27 26.23
N ALA A 13 12.49 37.60 26.45
CA ALA A 13 11.59 36.84 27.30
C ALA A 13 11.02 35.66 26.49
N THR A 14 11.37 34.44 26.87
CA THR A 14 10.79 33.20 26.30
C THR A 14 9.49 32.87 27.01
N THR A 15 8.35 33.07 26.32
CA THR A 15 7.04 32.58 26.77
C THR A 15 6.88 31.11 26.36
N ALA A 16 6.87 30.23 27.36
CA ALA A 16 6.54 28.82 27.18
C ALA A 16 5.01 28.66 27.01
N VAL A 17 4.56 28.23 25.85
CA VAL A 17 3.16 27.82 25.63
C VAL A 17 3.05 26.37 26.01
N THR A 18 2.34 26.07 27.11
CA THR A 18 1.97 24.70 27.52
C THR A 18 0.71 24.30 26.78
N LEU A 19 0.84 23.35 25.85
CA LEU A 19 -0.31 22.65 25.29
C LEU A 19 -0.78 21.60 26.28
N THR A 20 -1.95 21.82 26.85
CA THR A 20 -2.66 20.83 27.68
C THR A 20 -3.33 19.83 26.75
N ALA A 21 -2.79 18.61 26.70
CA ALA A 21 -3.47 17.49 26.04
C ALA A 21 -4.55 16.96 27.00
N CYS A 22 -5.78 16.85 26.53
CA CYS A 22 -6.88 16.18 27.26
C CYS A 22 -6.54 14.70 27.43
N ALA A 23 -6.33 14.30 28.67
CA ALA A 23 -6.15 12.89 29.04
C ALA A 23 -7.51 12.31 29.45
N ASP A 24 -7.84 11.16 28.86
CA ASP A 24 -8.97 10.31 29.23
C ASP A 24 -8.66 9.61 30.58
N PRO A 25 -9.58 9.60 31.57
CA PRO A 25 -9.27 9.08 32.91
C PRO A 25 -9.65 7.61 33.07
N THR A 26 -8.91 6.70 32.51
CA THR A 26 -8.88 5.30 33.01
C THR A 26 -7.57 4.62 32.66
N THR A 27 -6.81 4.40 33.69
CA THR A 27 -5.85 3.38 34.10
C THR A 27 -4.46 3.88 34.43
N ASN A 28 -4.25 3.88 35.69
CA ASN A 28 -3.09 3.53 36.54
C ASN A 28 -1.65 3.76 36.04
N SER A 29 -0.97 4.55 36.83
CA SER A 29 0.44 4.93 36.80
C SER A 29 1.43 3.78 36.70
N THR A 30 2.49 3.98 35.90
CA THR A 30 3.88 3.80 36.39
C THR A 30 4.86 4.60 35.49
N THR A 31 5.75 5.30 36.13
CA THR A 31 6.84 6.16 35.71
C THR A 31 7.77 5.54 34.66
N GLY A 32 8.17 6.32 33.63
CA GLY A 32 9.46 6.06 33.02
C GLY A 32 9.56 6.38 31.51
N ALA A 33 10.40 7.34 31.20
CA ALA A 33 11.15 7.54 29.95
C ALA A 33 10.34 7.77 28.66
N GLN A 34 10.30 9.05 28.23
CA GLN A 34 10.06 9.44 26.84
C GLN A 34 11.15 8.87 25.96
N SER A 35 10.89 7.74 25.34
CA SER A 35 11.58 7.33 24.14
C SER A 35 10.75 7.80 22.94
N ASN A 36 11.36 8.56 22.03
CA ASN A 36 10.84 8.80 20.70
C ASN A 36 10.59 7.43 20.04
N ALA A 37 9.39 6.90 20.21
CA ALA A 37 8.92 5.81 19.41
C ALA A 37 8.62 6.37 18.01
N ALA A 38 9.60 6.28 17.11
CA ALA A 38 9.27 6.10 15.70
C ALA A 38 8.21 5.01 15.68
N ALA A 39 7.03 5.32 15.14
CA ALA A 39 5.97 4.34 14.93
C ALA A 39 6.55 3.25 14.02
N SER A 40 7.14 2.24 14.64
CA SER A 40 7.39 0.96 14.01
C SER A 40 6.00 0.38 13.80
N SER A 41 5.46 0.58 12.60
CA SER A 41 4.31 -0.17 12.14
C SER A 41 4.74 -1.64 12.10
N ASN A 42 4.55 -2.35 13.21
CA ASN A 42 4.52 -3.81 13.23
C ASN A 42 3.25 -4.26 12.49
N THR A 43 3.09 -3.88 11.24
CA THR A 43 2.33 -4.67 10.30
C THR A 43 3.21 -5.87 10.02
N THR A 44 2.97 -6.97 10.75
CA THR A 44 3.43 -8.27 10.32
C THR A 44 2.80 -8.46 8.95
N ALA A 45 3.57 -8.20 7.90
CA ALA A 45 3.11 -8.40 6.53
C ALA A 45 2.68 -9.87 6.46
N TYR A 46 1.42 -10.11 6.09
CA TYR A 46 0.92 -11.47 5.94
C TYR A 46 1.73 -12.16 4.85
N ASP A 47 2.31 -13.29 5.19
CA ASP A 47 3.09 -14.08 4.22
C ASP A 47 2.15 -14.83 3.28
N VAL A 48 1.89 -14.26 2.13
CA VAL A 48 1.01 -14.85 1.10
C VAL A 48 1.51 -16.22 0.61
N SER A 49 2.78 -16.58 0.85
CA SER A 49 3.31 -17.90 0.48
C SER A 49 2.68 -19.03 1.28
N GLN A 50 2.10 -18.73 2.44
CA GLN A 50 1.43 -19.69 3.33
C GLN A 50 -0.03 -19.96 2.95
N ILE A 51 -0.58 -19.25 1.96
CA ILE A 51 -1.95 -19.46 1.49
C ILE A 51 -2.02 -20.80 0.77
N PRO A 52 -2.91 -21.74 1.20
CA PRO A 52 -3.07 -23.02 0.54
C PRO A 52 -3.77 -22.86 -0.81
N THR A 53 -3.47 -23.75 -1.74
CA THR A 53 -4.24 -23.92 -2.96
C THR A 53 -5.62 -24.50 -2.65
N ASP A 54 -6.65 -23.93 -3.24
CA ASP A 54 -7.99 -24.50 -3.25
C ASP A 54 -8.16 -25.37 -4.51
N ALA A 55 -8.41 -26.66 -4.32
CA ALA A 55 -8.48 -27.63 -5.43
C ALA A 55 -9.65 -27.35 -6.38
N ASP A 56 -10.79 -26.90 -5.85
CA ASP A 56 -11.98 -26.62 -6.65
C ASP A 56 -11.77 -25.37 -7.52
N ILE A 57 -11.17 -24.33 -6.93
CA ILE A 57 -10.80 -23.11 -7.66
C ILE A 57 -9.71 -23.41 -8.69
N ALA A 58 -8.68 -24.16 -8.31
CA ALA A 58 -7.60 -24.53 -9.22
C ALA A 58 -8.09 -25.35 -10.41
N ALA A 59 -9.12 -26.19 -10.23
CA ALA A 59 -9.73 -26.93 -11.32
C ALA A 59 -10.38 -26.02 -12.37
N LEU A 60 -10.91 -24.87 -11.99
CA LEU A 60 -11.59 -23.90 -12.86
C LEU A 60 -10.64 -22.98 -13.63
N VAL A 61 -9.35 -22.95 -13.27
CA VAL A 61 -8.36 -22.08 -13.94
C VAL A 61 -8.20 -22.51 -15.40
N PRO A 62 -8.23 -21.59 -16.38
CA PRO A 62 -8.01 -21.91 -17.79
C PRO A 62 -6.66 -22.59 -18.03
N GLU A 63 -6.64 -23.55 -18.97
CA GLU A 63 -5.44 -24.36 -19.23
C GLU A 63 -4.22 -23.57 -19.69
N ASP A 64 -4.40 -22.49 -20.43
CA ASP A 64 -3.32 -21.60 -20.85
C ASP A 64 -2.71 -20.84 -19.66
N VAL A 65 -3.55 -20.43 -18.69
CA VAL A 65 -3.11 -19.81 -17.43
C VAL A 65 -2.35 -20.82 -16.56
N LYS A 66 -2.89 -22.04 -16.43
CA LYS A 66 -2.20 -23.14 -15.72
C LYS A 66 -0.83 -23.42 -16.31
N LYS A 67 -0.75 -23.56 -17.65
CA LYS A 67 0.52 -23.82 -18.36
C LYS A 67 1.53 -22.70 -18.15
N ARG A 68 1.09 -21.46 -18.16
CA ARG A 68 1.93 -20.30 -17.89
C ARG A 68 2.37 -20.27 -16.42
N GLY A 69 1.50 -20.68 -15.50
CA GLY A 69 1.77 -20.70 -14.07
C GLY A 69 1.78 -19.31 -13.40
N THR A 70 1.29 -18.28 -14.09
CA THR A 70 1.34 -16.89 -13.64
C THR A 70 -0.02 -16.24 -13.84
N LEU A 71 -0.55 -15.59 -12.81
CA LEU A 71 -1.69 -14.67 -12.88
C LEU A 71 -1.19 -13.28 -13.20
N ARG A 72 -1.47 -12.78 -14.41
CA ARG A 72 -1.01 -11.47 -14.87
C ARG A 72 -2.02 -10.41 -14.48
N ASN A 73 -1.60 -9.48 -13.63
CA ASN A 73 -2.38 -8.31 -13.22
C ASN A 73 -1.90 -7.03 -13.92
N GLY A 74 -2.83 -6.24 -14.44
CA GLY A 74 -2.61 -4.87 -14.86
C GLY A 74 -3.01 -3.89 -13.74
N ALA A 75 -2.12 -2.98 -13.35
CA ALA A 75 -2.39 -1.99 -12.32
C ALA A 75 -1.77 -0.63 -12.65
N SER A 76 -2.48 0.46 -12.28
CA SER A 76 -1.96 1.82 -12.38
C SER A 76 -1.22 2.16 -11.08
N THR A 77 0.08 1.87 -11.05
CA THR A 77 0.92 1.86 -9.84
C THR A 77 1.30 3.25 -9.32
N GLY A 78 0.30 4.10 -9.13
CA GLY A 78 0.47 5.46 -8.59
C GLY A 78 -0.44 5.76 -7.41
N TYR A 79 -1.13 4.76 -6.84
CA TYR A 79 -2.17 4.95 -5.84
C TYR A 79 -1.86 4.21 -4.52
N ALA A 80 -0.94 4.78 -3.73
CA ALA A 80 -0.60 4.24 -2.40
C ALA A 80 -1.78 4.39 -1.42
N PRO A 81 -2.02 3.42 -0.52
CA PRO A 81 -1.25 2.19 -0.29
C PRO A 81 -1.74 0.97 -1.11
N ALA A 82 -2.66 1.16 -2.06
CA ALA A 82 -3.28 0.08 -2.81
C ALA A 82 -2.31 -0.54 -3.83
N GLU A 83 -1.81 0.28 -4.76
CA GLU A 83 -0.87 -0.12 -5.80
C GLU A 83 0.09 1.05 -6.11
N TYR A 84 1.37 0.84 -5.85
CA TYR A 84 2.39 1.86 -6.09
C TYR A 84 3.76 1.22 -6.34
N MET A 85 4.71 2.02 -6.83
CA MET A 85 6.09 1.55 -6.99
C MET A 85 6.85 1.67 -5.67
N ALA A 86 7.62 0.67 -5.33
CA ALA A 86 8.56 0.73 -4.21
C ALA A 86 9.63 1.82 -4.45
N THR A 87 10.49 2.04 -3.47
CA THR A 87 11.54 3.08 -3.54
C THR A 87 12.56 2.87 -4.66
N ASP A 88 12.63 1.64 -5.22
CA ASP A 88 13.45 1.33 -6.40
C ASP A 88 12.85 1.82 -7.72
N GLY A 89 11.60 2.31 -7.70
CA GLY A 89 10.86 2.79 -8.86
C GLY A 89 10.49 1.71 -9.89
N GLN A 90 10.66 0.43 -9.56
CA GLN A 90 10.44 -0.69 -10.48
C GLN A 90 9.55 -1.78 -9.92
N THR A 91 9.59 -2.02 -8.62
CA THR A 91 8.84 -3.09 -7.96
C THR A 91 7.45 -2.63 -7.55
N PRO A 92 6.36 -3.16 -8.13
CA PRO A 92 5.01 -2.89 -7.67
C PRO A 92 4.78 -3.47 -6.27
N VAL A 93 4.18 -2.66 -5.39
CA VAL A 93 3.84 -3.01 -4.00
C VAL A 93 2.49 -2.43 -3.63
N GLY A 94 1.90 -2.92 -2.54
CA GLY A 94 0.62 -2.48 -2.03
C GLY A 94 -0.36 -3.64 -1.89
N TYR A 95 -1.52 -3.38 -1.26
CA TYR A 95 -2.46 -4.47 -0.95
C TYR A 95 -3.10 -5.09 -2.20
N ASP A 96 -3.32 -4.37 -3.30
CA ASP A 96 -3.82 -4.93 -4.55
C ASP A 96 -2.80 -5.90 -5.17
N ILE A 97 -1.50 -5.59 -5.00
CA ILE A 97 -0.41 -6.46 -5.45
C ILE A 97 -0.37 -7.75 -4.62
N ASP A 98 -0.55 -7.63 -3.31
CA ASP A 98 -0.55 -8.80 -2.41
C ASP A 98 -1.81 -9.65 -2.61
N ILE A 99 -2.97 -9.04 -2.90
CA ILE A 99 -4.18 -9.76 -3.31
C ILE A 99 -3.93 -10.56 -4.59
N ASN A 100 -3.26 -9.98 -5.60
CA ASN A 100 -2.93 -10.73 -6.83
C ASN A 100 -2.06 -11.96 -6.53
N LYS A 101 -1.05 -11.82 -5.67
CA LYS A 101 -0.20 -12.95 -5.23
C LYS A 101 -1.02 -14.00 -4.47
N ALA A 102 -1.92 -13.56 -3.57
CA ALA A 102 -2.80 -14.43 -2.82
C ALA A 102 -3.74 -15.22 -3.72
N LEU A 103 -4.39 -14.57 -4.69
CA LEU A 103 -5.25 -15.21 -5.69
C LEU A 103 -4.48 -16.27 -6.50
N ALA A 104 -3.27 -15.95 -6.95
CA ALA A 104 -2.44 -16.91 -7.67
C ALA A 104 -2.18 -18.17 -6.83
N LYS A 105 -1.93 -18.04 -5.51
CA LYS A 105 -1.75 -19.18 -4.61
C LYS A 105 -3.02 -20.01 -4.47
N VAL A 106 -4.16 -19.37 -4.22
CA VAL A 106 -5.46 -20.08 -4.16
C VAL A 106 -5.76 -20.83 -5.46
N MET A 107 -5.42 -20.22 -6.61
CA MET A 107 -5.59 -20.81 -7.94
C MET A 107 -4.55 -21.90 -8.28
N GLY A 108 -3.62 -22.22 -7.38
CA GLY A 108 -2.57 -23.21 -7.62
C GLY A 108 -1.51 -22.79 -8.66
N LEU A 109 -1.37 -21.48 -8.90
CA LEU A 109 -0.35 -20.93 -9.78
C LEU A 109 0.96 -20.68 -9.02
N LYS A 110 2.05 -20.58 -9.76
CA LYS A 110 3.38 -20.33 -9.17
C LYS A 110 3.48 -18.92 -8.58
N GLU A 111 2.92 -17.94 -9.29
CA GLU A 111 3.03 -16.53 -8.91
C GLU A 111 1.87 -15.67 -9.43
N GLY A 112 1.61 -14.54 -8.76
CA GLY A 112 0.87 -13.40 -9.27
C GLY A 112 1.85 -12.30 -9.65
N SER A 113 1.92 -11.95 -10.94
CA SER A 113 2.76 -10.84 -11.41
C SER A 113 1.90 -9.62 -11.69
N THR A 114 2.38 -8.44 -11.28
CA THR A 114 1.71 -7.17 -11.56
C THR A 114 2.57 -6.33 -12.49
N HIS A 115 1.93 -5.78 -13.52
CA HIS A 115 2.56 -4.92 -14.52
C HIS A 115 1.91 -3.54 -14.49
N HIS A 116 2.73 -2.51 -14.51
CA HIS A 116 2.23 -1.15 -14.64
C HIS A 116 1.52 -0.94 -15.97
N ALA A 117 0.36 -0.28 -15.91
CA ALA A 117 -0.38 0.17 -17.08
C ALA A 117 -1.14 1.46 -16.73
N GLU A 118 -1.38 2.30 -17.73
CA GLU A 118 -2.24 3.47 -17.57
C GLU A 118 -3.68 3.00 -17.27
N PHE A 119 -4.30 3.58 -16.25
CA PHE A 119 -5.60 3.13 -15.73
C PHE A 119 -6.67 2.88 -16.81
N PRO A 120 -6.90 3.79 -17.81
CA PRO A 120 -7.92 3.59 -18.82
C PRO A 120 -7.58 2.45 -19.80
N THR A 121 -6.34 1.96 -19.81
CA THR A 121 -5.90 0.90 -20.74
C THR A 121 -5.99 -0.50 -20.15
N ILE A 122 -6.26 -0.62 -18.85
CA ILE A 122 -6.27 -1.93 -18.16
C ILE A 122 -7.43 -2.78 -18.64
N ILE A 123 -8.67 -2.28 -18.55
CA ILE A 123 -9.87 -3.04 -18.97
C ILE A 123 -9.78 -3.48 -20.44
N PRO A 124 -9.45 -2.62 -21.42
CA PRO A 124 -9.28 -3.05 -22.80
C PRO A 124 -8.20 -4.11 -23.03
N ALA A 125 -7.24 -4.24 -22.13
CA ALA A 125 -6.14 -5.20 -22.24
C ALA A 125 -6.40 -6.54 -21.53
N LEU A 126 -7.52 -6.67 -20.81
CA LEU A 126 -7.93 -7.94 -20.19
C LEU A 126 -8.19 -9.02 -21.26
N GLY A 127 -7.82 -10.25 -20.93
CA GLY A 127 -7.87 -11.38 -21.86
C GLY A 127 -6.75 -11.43 -22.88
N THR A 128 -5.96 -10.37 -23.05
CA THR A 128 -4.81 -10.31 -23.96
C THR A 128 -3.48 -10.14 -23.22
N LYS A 129 -3.25 -8.99 -22.60
CA LYS A 129 -2.04 -8.70 -21.83
C LYS A 129 -2.18 -9.14 -20.38
N PHE A 130 -3.35 -8.95 -19.81
CA PHE A 130 -3.64 -9.21 -18.40
C PHE A 130 -4.77 -10.24 -18.28
N ASP A 131 -4.73 -11.01 -17.21
CA ASP A 131 -5.79 -11.95 -16.83
C ASP A 131 -6.78 -11.28 -15.88
N VAL A 132 -6.29 -10.36 -15.04
CA VAL A 132 -7.06 -9.57 -14.08
C VAL A 132 -6.61 -8.12 -14.08
N GLY A 133 -7.48 -7.23 -13.58
CA GLY A 133 -7.17 -5.83 -13.33
C GLY A 133 -7.48 -5.52 -11.86
N LEU A 134 -6.46 -5.54 -11.00
CA LEU A 134 -6.55 -5.11 -9.61
C LEU A 134 -5.85 -3.76 -9.51
N SER A 135 -6.63 -2.70 -9.46
CA SER A 135 -6.17 -1.31 -9.45
C SER A 135 -7.26 -0.40 -8.89
N SER A 136 -7.80 -0.76 -7.73
CA SER A 136 -8.79 0.02 -6.99
C SER A 136 -9.99 0.46 -7.85
N PHE A 137 -10.44 -0.40 -8.78
CA PHE A 137 -11.55 -0.09 -9.67
C PHE A 137 -12.88 0.06 -8.91
N THR A 138 -13.56 1.18 -9.09
CA THR A 138 -14.96 1.30 -8.71
C THR A 138 -15.83 0.45 -9.62
N ILE A 139 -16.72 -0.37 -9.06
CA ILE A 139 -17.73 -1.11 -9.82
C ILE A 139 -18.73 -0.12 -10.39
N THR A 140 -18.88 -0.10 -11.71
CA THR A 140 -19.85 0.73 -12.42
C THR A 140 -20.54 -0.07 -13.52
N SER A 141 -21.80 0.26 -13.81
CA SER A 141 -22.55 -0.44 -14.86
C SER A 141 -21.88 -0.34 -16.24
N GLU A 142 -21.12 0.72 -16.50
CA GLU A 142 -20.35 0.83 -17.74
C GLU A 142 -19.21 -0.20 -17.81
N ARG A 143 -18.50 -0.42 -16.70
CA ARG A 143 -17.43 -1.42 -16.63
C ARG A 143 -17.96 -2.84 -16.65
N GLU A 144 -19.08 -3.11 -15.95
CA GLU A 144 -19.74 -4.41 -15.94
C GLU A 144 -20.24 -4.85 -17.32
N GLN A 145 -20.46 -3.92 -18.25
CA GLN A 145 -20.75 -4.26 -19.65
C GLN A 145 -19.52 -4.75 -20.43
N GLN A 146 -18.33 -4.54 -19.92
CA GLN A 146 -17.07 -4.88 -20.60
C GLN A 146 -16.37 -6.07 -19.94
N VAL A 147 -16.44 -6.19 -18.61
CA VAL A 147 -15.75 -7.20 -17.83
C VAL A 147 -16.58 -7.61 -16.62
N ASN A 148 -16.30 -8.76 -16.05
CA ASN A 148 -16.82 -9.15 -14.74
C ASN A 148 -16.10 -8.35 -13.65
N MET A 149 -16.89 -7.70 -12.78
CA MET A 149 -16.38 -6.89 -11.66
C MET A 149 -16.62 -7.60 -10.33
#